data_7d5011a1a2e06230b1c265f76267f5b0
#
_entry.id   7d5011a1a2e06230b1c265f76267f5b0
#
_cell.length_a   1.000
_cell.length_b   1.000
_cell.length_c   1.000
_cell.angle_alpha   90.00
_cell.angle_beta   90.00
_cell.angle_gamma   90.00
#
_symmetry.space_group_name_H-M   'P 1'
#
loop_
_entity.id
_entity.type
_entity.pdbx_description
1 polymer ?
#
loop_
_entity_poly.entity_id
_entity_poly.type
_entity_poly.pdbx_seq_one_letter_code
_entity_poly.pdbx_strand_id
1 'polypeptide(L)'
;VYRVVGQARMAGYLHFAAGVLLQYELALRAVDVRGQWLPAQGQGGIVHNGRRWQDGLTWETFDANLSGFEKVISKTVNSLPEPIRFDLTGLPRLRKMLEAIAPNGRVGPVIVSSTGLPYDQKTWGKLWRRFARAGRVSDDVRCMDLRAGAISEADAKGARRETLSQAAQHTQIATTGRYVRNSSRAVAEVIDIRKRRNQV
;
A
#
# COMPACT_ATOMS: atom_id res chain seq x y z
N VAL A 1 8.61 0.35 -11.40
CA VAL A 1 7.82 1.11 -10.41
C VAL A 1 8.39 2.50 -10.23
N TYR A 2 9.67 2.66 -9.89
CA TYR A 2 10.29 3.97 -9.57
C TYR A 2 10.21 4.98 -10.72
N ARG A 3 10.23 4.55 -12.00
CA ARG A 3 9.98 5.45 -13.14
C ARG A 3 8.58 6.05 -13.09
N VAL A 4 7.56 5.23 -12.80
CA VAL A 4 6.16 5.69 -12.66
C VAL A 4 6.03 6.70 -11.52
N VAL A 5 6.63 6.38 -10.37
CA VAL A 5 6.67 7.27 -9.21
C VAL A 5 7.35 8.60 -9.54
N GLY A 6 8.48 8.56 -10.24
CA GLY A 6 9.20 9.77 -10.67
C GLY A 6 8.34 10.66 -11.57
N GLN A 7 7.70 10.08 -12.60
CA GLN A 7 6.81 10.83 -13.50
C GLN A 7 5.60 11.43 -12.77
N ALA A 8 5.00 10.67 -11.85
CA ALA A 8 3.88 11.16 -11.06
C ALA A 8 4.29 12.33 -10.14
N ARG A 9 5.47 12.25 -9.51
CA ARG A 9 6.02 13.34 -8.68
C ARG A 9 6.29 14.60 -9.48
N MET A 10 6.95 14.50 -10.63
CA MET A 10 7.22 15.63 -11.50
C MET A 10 5.93 16.31 -11.98
N ALA A 11 4.85 15.55 -12.15
CA ALA A 11 3.54 16.07 -12.53
C ALA A 11 2.68 16.55 -11.34
N GLY A 12 3.22 16.57 -10.10
CA GLY A 12 2.50 17.04 -8.90
C GLY A 12 1.53 16.03 -8.27
N TYR A 13 1.49 14.78 -8.74
CA TYR A 13 0.60 13.73 -8.21
C TYR A 13 1.24 12.98 -7.03
N LEU A 14 1.59 13.74 -5.96
CA LEU A 14 2.35 13.21 -4.83
C LEU A 14 1.64 12.07 -4.09
N HIS A 15 0.34 12.21 -3.82
CA HIS A 15 -0.46 11.15 -3.17
C HIS A 15 -0.53 9.87 -4.01
N PHE A 16 -0.70 10.01 -5.34
CA PHE A 16 -0.66 8.85 -6.24
C PHE A 16 0.71 8.18 -6.19
N ALA A 17 1.79 8.95 -6.27
CA ALA A 17 3.16 8.44 -6.21
C ALA A 17 3.45 7.71 -4.88
N ALA A 18 3.01 8.29 -3.74
CA ALA A 18 3.11 7.66 -2.43
C ALA A 18 2.34 6.33 -2.36
N GLY A 19 1.10 6.31 -2.88
CA GLY A 19 0.29 5.10 -2.90
C GLY A 19 0.88 3.99 -3.78
N VAL A 20 1.50 4.31 -4.91
CA VAL A 20 2.22 3.34 -5.75
C VAL A 20 3.42 2.77 -5.00
N LEU A 21 4.18 3.60 -4.28
CA LEU A 21 5.29 3.12 -3.44
C LEU A 21 4.80 2.24 -2.29
N LEU A 22 3.77 2.64 -1.56
CA LEU A 22 3.17 1.81 -0.49
C LEU A 22 2.77 0.42 -1.00
N GLN A 23 2.09 0.36 -2.16
CA GLN A 23 1.72 -0.91 -2.76
C GLN A 23 2.95 -1.79 -3.08
N TYR A 24 3.99 -1.19 -3.64
CA TYR A 24 5.15 -1.93 -4.11
C TYR A 24 6.11 -2.29 -2.97
N GLU A 25 6.51 -1.31 -2.14
CA GLU A 25 7.48 -1.55 -1.06
C GLU A 25 6.96 -2.51 0.00
N LEU A 26 5.67 -2.44 0.31
CA LEU A 26 5.03 -3.24 1.35
C LEU A 26 4.21 -4.41 0.80
N ALA A 27 4.24 -4.64 -0.51
CA ALA A 27 3.42 -5.65 -1.18
C ALA A 27 1.93 -5.56 -0.83
N LEU A 28 1.39 -4.35 -0.61
CA LEU A 28 -0.02 -4.13 -0.27
C LEU A 28 -0.93 -4.21 -1.50
N ARG A 29 -2.19 -4.58 -1.30
CA ARG A 29 -3.20 -4.46 -2.35
C ARG A 29 -3.60 -3.00 -2.55
N ALA A 30 -4.00 -2.65 -3.77
CA ALA A 30 -4.47 -1.29 -4.07
C ALA A 30 -5.62 -0.85 -3.15
N VAL A 31 -6.53 -1.75 -2.82
CA VAL A 31 -7.66 -1.47 -1.92
C VAL A 31 -7.18 -1.17 -0.50
N ASP A 32 -6.17 -1.87 0.00
CA ASP A 32 -5.64 -1.64 1.33
C ASP A 32 -4.87 -0.30 1.44
N VAL A 33 -4.43 0.26 0.30
CA VAL A 33 -3.73 1.56 0.25
C VAL A 33 -4.68 2.71 -0.04
N ARG A 34 -5.39 2.69 -1.19
CA ARG A 34 -6.26 3.79 -1.63
C ARG A 34 -7.70 3.71 -1.11
N GLY A 35 -8.08 2.53 -0.56
CA GLY A 35 -9.46 2.22 -0.23
C GLY A 35 -10.34 1.87 -1.43
N GLN A 36 -11.62 1.76 -1.17
CA GLN A 36 -12.66 1.54 -2.17
C GLN A 36 -13.94 2.30 -1.82
N TRP A 37 -14.72 2.61 -2.86
CA TRP A 37 -16.02 3.25 -2.74
C TRP A 37 -17.11 2.21 -2.92
N LEU A 38 -17.84 1.89 -1.86
CA LEU A 38 -18.98 0.95 -1.85
C LEU A 38 -20.28 1.71 -1.66
N PRO A 39 -21.45 1.13 -2.00
CA PRO A 39 -22.74 1.74 -1.68
C PRO A 39 -22.80 2.13 -0.20
N ALA A 40 -23.24 3.35 0.08
CA ALA A 40 -23.29 3.85 1.45
C ALA A 40 -24.35 3.11 2.27
N GLN A 41 -23.94 2.51 3.40
CA GLN A 41 -24.82 1.86 4.38
C GLN A 41 -24.45 2.36 5.77
N GLY A 42 -25.46 2.60 6.63
CA GLY A 42 -25.26 3.09 7.98
C GLY A 42 -24.77 4.55 8.06
N GLN A 43 -24.24 4.95 9.22
CA GLN A 43 -23.77 6.32 9.49
C GLN A 43 -22.23 6.40 9.57
N GLY A 44 -21.68 7.63 9.50
CA GLY A 44 -20.27 7.95 9.68
C GLY A 44 -19.38 7.67 8.48
N GLY A 45 -18.09 7.98 8.61
CA GLY A 45 -17.08 7.85 7.56
C GLY A 45 -17.22 8.88 6.43
N ILE A 46 -16.44 8.69 5.38
CA ILE A 46 -16.44 9.58 4.20
C ILE A 46 -17.48 9.09 3.22
N VAL A 47 -18.51 9.89 2.96
CA VAL A 47 -19.58 9.59 2.00
C VAL A 47 -19.56 10.60 0.87
N HIS A 48 -19.59 10.14 -0.38
CA HIS A 48 -19.65 10.95 -1.56
C HIS A 48 -20.47 10.26 -2.66
N ASN A 49 -21.41 10.96 -3.28
CA ASN A 49 -22.28 10.45 -4.35
C ASN A 49 -22.94 9.10 -4.01
N GLY A 50 -23.53 8.96 -2.83
CA GLY A 50 -24.20 7.74 -2.39
C GLY A 50 -23.27 6.55 -2.11
N ARG A 51 -21.96 6.79 -2.09
CA ARG A 51 -20.94 5.78 -1.79
C ARG A 51 -20.15 6.15 -0.55
N ARG A 52 -19.74 5.14 0.20
CA ARG A 52 -18.85 5.27 1.36
C ARG A 52 -17.47 4.73 1.04
N TRP A 53 -16.44 5.49 1.42
CA TRP A 53 -15.06 5.05 1.34
C TRP A 53 -14.71 4.12 2.50
N GLN A 54 -14.01 3.02 2.20
CA GLN A 54 -13.61 1.99 3.15
C GLN A 54 -12.24 1.41 2.79
N ASP A 55 -11.64 0.68 3.72
CA ASP A 55 -10.46 -0.19 3.57
C ASP A 55 -9.12 0.49 3.27
N GLY A 56 -9.09 1.76 2.92
CA GLY A 56 -7.84 2.45 2.65
C GLY A 56 -7.02 2.75 3.90
N LEU A 57 -5.80 3.24 3.70
CA LEU A 57 -4.96 3.74 4.78
C LEU A 57 -5.48 5.09 5.27
N THR A 58 -5.48 5.25 6.58
CA THR A 58 -5.76 6.52 7.26
C THR A 58 -4.56 6.93 8.11
N TRP A 59 -4.40 8.23 8.32
CA TRP A 59 -3.27 8.78 9.07
C TRP A 59 -3.24 8.37 10.52
N GLU A 60 -4.39 8.10 11.12
CA GLU A 60 -4.54 7.67 12.51
C GLU A 60 -3.86 6.33 12.80
N THR A 61 -3.59 5.54 11.78
CA THR A 61 -2.92 4.24 11.92
C THR A 61 -1.40 4.35 11.95
N PHE A 62 -0.85 5.54 11.65
CA PHE A 62 0.58 5.77 11.60
C PHE A 62 1.14 6.27 12.93
N ASP A 63 2.37 5.87 13.22
CA ASP A 63 3.13 6.46 14.32
C ASP A 63 3.36 7.95 14.12
N ALA A 64 3.49 8.68 15.21
CA ALA A 64 3.74 10.12 15.18
C ALA A 64 5.00 10.51 14.38
N ASN A 65 6.04 9.66 14.40
CA ASN A 65 7.31 9.86 13.69
C ASN A 65 7.38 9.14 12.33
N LEU A 66 6.27 8.58 11.84
CA LEU A 66 6.20 7.77 10.60
C LEU A 66 7.19 6.59 10.58
N SER A 67 7.51 6.01 11.73
CA SER A 67 8.34 4.81 11.80
C SER A 67 7.60 3.55 11.33
N GLY A 68 6.27 3.58 11.33
CA GLY A 68 5.43 2.49 10.87
C GLY A 68 3.94 2.83 10.98
N PHE A 69 3.13 1.82 10.68
CA PHE A 69 1.69 1.86 10.86
C PHE A 69 1.13 0.45 11.08
N GLU A 70 -0.11 0.39 11.56
CA GLU A 70 -0.86 -0.85 11.70
C GLU A 70 -2.05 -0.89 10.75
N LYS A 71 -2.34 -2.06 10.19
CA LYS A 71 -3.44 -2.23 9.25
C LYS A 71 -4.06 -3.62 9.33
N VAL A 72 -5.38 -3.66 9.48
CA VAL A 72 -6.19 -4.84 9.18
C VAL A 72 -6.37 -4.94 7.67
N ILE A 73 -6.04 -6.08 7.09
CA ILE A 73 -6.10 -6.27 5.63
C ILE A 73 -7.51 -6.64 5.20
N SER A 74 -8.08 -5.86 4.29
CA SER A 74 -9.48 -5.93 3.87
C SER A 74 -9.92 -7.31 3.38
N LYS A 75 -9.08 -8.00 2.59
CA LYS A 75 -9.43 -9.32 2.03
C LYS A 75 -9.48 -10.44 3.09
N THR A 76 -8.75 -10.30 4.18
CA THR A 76 -8.57 -11.34 5.19
C THR A 76 -9.17 -10.97 6.54
N VAL A 77 -9.88 -9.86 6.65
CA VAL A 77 -10.46 -9.36 7.91
C VAL A 77 -11.33 -10.40 8.62
N ASN A 78 -12.09 -11.21 7.89
CA ASN A 78 -12.96 -12.24 8.46
C ASN A 78 -12.19 -13.45 9.02
N SER A 79 -10.97 -13.70 8.55
CA SER A 79 -10.14 -14.84 8.98
C SER A 79 -8.94 -14.41 9.84
N LEU A 80 -8.47 -13.18 9.65
CA LEU A 80 -7.35 -12.57 10.36
C LEU A 80 -7.71 -11.11 10.71
N PRO A 81 -8.54 -10.89 11.74
CA PRO A 81 -9.01 -9.55 12.11
C PRO A 81 -7.94 -8.68 12.77
N GLU A 82 -6.84 -9.29 13.20
CA GLU A 82 -5.77 -8.57 13.89
C GLU A 82 -4.96 -7.69 12.94
N PRO A 83 -4.61 -6.47 13.36
CA PRO A 83 -3.78 -5.58 12.56
C PRO A 83 -2.36 -6.12 12.41
N ILE A 84 -1.77 -5.86 11.24
CA ILE A 84 -0.37 -6.15 10.94
C ILE A 84 0.42 -4.87 11.05
N ARG A 85 1.54 -4.95 11.76
CA ARG A 85 2.53 -3.88 11.86
C ARG A 85 3.40 -3.84 10.61
N PHE A 86 3.48 -2.68 9.98
CA PHE A 86 4.36 -2.37 8.86
C PHE A 86 5.46 -1.39 9.35
N ASP A 87 6.70 -1.87 9.39
CA ASP A 87 7.86 -1.05 9.74
C ASP A 87 8.37 -0.28 8.53
N LEU A 88 8.49 1.03 8.66
CA LEU A 88 8.97 1.95 7.62
C LEU A 88 10.39 2.46 7.86
N THR A 89 11.04 2.07 8.96
CA THR A 89 12.36 2.61 9.35
C THR A 89 13.43 2.42 8.27
N GLY A 90 13.34 1.32 7.54
CA GLY A 90 14.24 1.03 6.43
C GLY A 90 13.75 1.48 5.05
N LEU A 91 12.74 2.31 4.97
CA LEU A 91 12.16 2.80 3.74
C LEU A 91 12.21 4.34 3.67
N PRO A 92 13.41 4.95 3.69
CA PRO A 92 13.56 6.41 3.82
C PRO A 92 12.89 7.18 2.67
N ARG A 93 12.88 6.63 1.45
CA ARG A 93 12.19 7.26 0.32
C ARG A 93 10.68 7.31 0.51
N LEU A 94 10.10 6.22 1.02
CA LEU A 94 8.66 6.15 1.29
C LEU A 94 8.31 7.09 2.44
N ARG A 95 9.08 7.08 3.53
CA ARG A 95 8.88 8.00 4.67
C ARG A 95 8.90 9.46 4.24
N LYS A 96 9.94 9.88 3.50
CA LYS A 96 10.05 11.25 2.97
C LYS A 96 8.86 11.62 2.09
N MET A 97 8.32 10.69 1.33
CA MET A 97 7.14 10.92 0.51
C MET A 97 5.87 11.04 1.35
N LEU A 98 5.71 10.22 2.40
CA LEU A 98 4.61 10.34 3.35
C LEU A 98 4.68 11.66 4.13
N GLU A 99 5.86 12.09 4.55
CA GLU A 99 6.08 13.40 5.17
C GLU A 99 5.64 14.55 4.26
N ALA A 100 5.95 14.47 2.96
CA ALA A 100 5.61 15.50 1.98
C ALA A 100 4.11 15.63 1.69
N ILE A 101 3.31 14.60 1.98
CA ILE A 101 1.84 14.60 1.76
C ILE A 101 1.04 14.64 3.06
N ALA A 102 1.71 14.57 4.21
CA ALA A 102 1.03 14.54 5.50
C ALA A 102 0.35 15.89 5.79
N PRO A 103 -0.96 15.89 6.09
CA PRO A 103 -1.65 17.10 6.51
C PRO A 103 -1.29 17.46 7.95
N ASN A 104 -1.51 18.71 8.32
CA ASN A 104 -1.47 19.11 9.72
C ASN A 104 -2.51 18.31 10.51
N GLY A 105 -2.09 17.70 11.64
CA GLY A 105 -2.95 16.88 12.48
C GLY A 105 -3.06 15.41 12.05
N ARG A 106 -2.63 15.03 10.84
CA ARG A 106 -2.60 13.63 10.34
C ARG A 106 -3.89 12.86 10.59
N VAL A 107 -5.00 13.38 10.09
CA VAL A 107 -6.32 12.77 10.21
C VAL A 107 -6.87 12.45 8.82
N GLY A 108 -7.60 11.33 8.71
CA GLY A 108 -8.31 10.92 7.50
C GLY A 108 -7.46 10.14 6.49
N PRO A 109 -7.92 10.02 5.23
CA PRO A 109 -7.28 9.18 4.21
C PRO A 109 -5.87 9.66 3.86
N VAL A 110 -4.94 8.72 3.75
CA VAL A 110 -3.55 9.01 3.33
C VAL A 110 -3.47 9.34 1.85
N ILE A 111 -4.24 8.64 1.02
CA ILE A 111 -4.15 8.73 -0.43
C ILE A 111 -5.40 9.41 -1.00
N VAL A 112 -5.25 10.69 -1.31
CA VAL A 112 -6.34 11.55 -1.82
C VAL A 112 -5.97 12.19 -3.15
N SER A 113 -6.98 12.54 -3.92
CA SER A 113 -6.87 13.33 -5.15
C SER A 113 -6.71 14.83 -4.85
N SER A 114 -6.57 15.65 -5.89
CA SER A 114 -6.56 17.11 -5.77
C SER A 114 -7.86 17.69 -5.19
N THR A 115 -8.95 16.94 -5.17
CA THR A 115 -10.21 17.35 -4.55
C THR A 115 -10.29 17.01 -3.05
N GLY A 116 -9.24 16.41 -2.49
CA GLY A 116 -9.23 15.92 -1.10
C GLY A 116 -9.97 14.60 -0.89
N LEU A 117 -10.60 14.04 -1.92
CA LEU A 117 -11.30 12.75 -1.84
C LEU A 117 -10.36 11.59 -2.24
N PRO A 118 -10.51 10.41 -1.59
CA PRO A 118 -9.81 9.21 -2.00
C PRO A 118 -10.06 8.85 -3.45
N TYR A 119 -9.03 8.35 -4.13
CA TYR A 119 -9.15 7.90 -5.52
C TYR A 119 -10.11 6.71 -5.66
N ASP A 120 -10.95 6.74 -6.68
CA ASP A 120 -11.66 5.56 -7.16
C ASP A 120 -10.73 4.65 -7.99
N GLN A 121 -11.19 3.40 -8.23
CA GLN A 121 -10.42 2.41 -8.97
C GLN A 121 -10.15 2.83 -10.41
N LYS A 122 -11.13 3.45 -11.08
CA LYS A 122 -11.01 3.85 -12.49
C LYS A 122 -9.99 4.98 -12.66
N THR A 123 -10.07 6.00 -11.83
CA THR A 123 -9.11 7.11 -11.81
C THR A 123 -7.71 6.63 -11.47
N TRP A 124 -7.56 5.73 -10.48
CA TRP A 124 -6.28 5.12 -10.13
C TRP A 124 -5.65 4.38 -11.31
N GLY A 125 -6.43 3.55 -12.01
CA GLY A 125 -5.97 2.83 -13.20
C GLY A 125 -5.58 3.75 -14.36
N LYS A 126 -6.33 4.85 -14.58
CA LYS A 126 -6.00 5.86 -15.59
C LYS A 126 -4.67 6.57 -15.28
N LEU A 127 -4.45 6.96 -14.02
CA LEU A 127 -3.20 7.60 -13.60
C LEU A 127 -2.02 6.64 -13.72
N TRP A 128 -2.21 5.36 -13.33
CA TRP A 128 -1.19 4.35 -13.55
C TRP A 128 -0.77 4.28 -15.02
N ARG A 129 -1.73 4.13 -15.94
CA ARG A 129 -1.45 4.03 -17.38
C ARG A 129 -0.75 5.29 -17.92
N ARG A 130 -1.21 6.46 -17.50
CA ARG A 130 -0.59 7.74 -17.88
C ARG A 130 0.89 7.78 -17.48
N PHE A 131 1.20 7.51 -16.21
CA PHE A 131 2.56 7.62 -15.70
C PHE A 131 3.44 6.42 -16.06
N ALA A 132 2.87 5.24 -16.28
CA ALA A 132 3.58 4.09 -16.83
C ALA A 132 4.10 4.39 -18.23
N ARG A 133 3.26 4.92 -19.11
CA ARG A 133 3.66 5.34 -20.47
C ARG A 133 4.71 6.44 -20.44
N ALA A 134 4.53 7.49 -19.63
CA ALA A 134 5.54 8.54 -19.43
C ALA A 134 6.86 7.98 -18.91
N GLY A 135 6.83 6.98 -18.05
CA GLY A 135 8.01 6.27 -17.52
C GLY A 135 8.55 5.16 -18.45
N ARG A 136 8.02 5.03 -19.68
CA ARG A 136 8.39 3.98 -20.64
C ARG A 136 8.29 2.57 -20.06
N VAL A 137 7.21 2.31 -19.33
CA VAL A 137 6.84 0.98 -18.82
C VAL A 137 5.87 0.34 -19.82
N SER A 138 6.07 -0.95 -20.15
CA SER A 138 5.22 -1.68 -21.07
C SER A 138 3.74 -1.59 -20.69
N ASP A 139 2.88 -1.54 -21.70
CA ASP A 139 1.42 -1.52 -21.51
C ASP A 139 0.87 -2.82 -20.93
N ASP A 140 1.63 -3.91 -20.98
CA ASP A 140 1.28 -5.19 -20.37
C ASP A 140 1.34 -5.13 -18.84
N VAL A 141 2.17 -4.23 -18.29
CA VAL A 141 2.30 -4.06 -16.85
C VAL A 141 1.12 -3.26 -16.30
N ARG A 142 0.34 -3.86 -15.42
CA ARG A 142 -0.85 -3.25 -14.80
C ARG A 142 -0.57 -2.83 -13.36
N CYS A 143 -1.34 -1.90 -12.86
CA CYS A 143 -1.25 -1.47 -11.45
C CYS A 143 -1.48 -2.62 -10.45
N MET A 144 -2.31 -3.59 -10.81
CA MET A 144 -2.54 -4.78 -9.98
C MET A 144 -1.31 -5.67 -9.84
N ASP A 145 -0.35 -5.57 -10.76
CA ASP A 145 0.87 -6.39 -10.76
C ASP A 145 1.92 -5.89 -9.76
N LEU A 146 1.73 -4.71 -9.17
CA LEU A 146 2.68 -4.12 -8.21
C LEU A 146 2.98 -5.06 -7.05
N ARG A 147 1.95 -5.64 -6.44
CA ARG A 147 2.11 -6.59 -5.34
C ARG A 147 2.79 -7.89 -5.80
N ALA A 148 2.35 -8.46 -6.92
CA ALA A 148 2.95 -9.66 -7.48
C ALA A 148 4.43 -9.43 -7.84
N GLY A 149 4.73 -8.28 -8.45
CA GLY A 149 6.09 -7.88 -8.77
C GLY A 149 6.98 -7.71 -7.53
N ALA A 150 6.44 -7.13 -6.46
CA ALA A 150 7.15 -6.98 -5.19
C ALA A 150 7.51 -8.34 -4.57
N ILE A 151 6.56 -9.27 -4.57
CA ILE A 151 6.75 -10.64 -4.04
C ILE A 151 7.75 -11.41 -4.91
N SER A 152 7.60 -11.34 -6.25
CA SER A 152 8.53 -11.99 -7.18
C SER A 152 9.96 -11.44 -7.06
N GLU A 153 10.11 -10.14 -6.83
CA GLU A 153 11.42 -9.54 -6.58
C GLU A 153 12.05 -10.04 -5.28
N ALA A 154 11.26 -10.18 -4.22
CA ALA A 154 11.74 -10.70 -2.94
C ALA A 154 12.11 -12.20 -3.05
N ASP A 155 11.32 -13.00 -3.79
CA ASP A 155 11.64 -14.41 -4.10
C ASP A 155 12.97 -14.52 -4.87
N ALA A 156 13.13 -13.72 -5.92
CA ALA A 156 14.36 -13.69 -6.71
C ALA A 156 15.62 -13.27 -5.89
N LYS A 157 15.41 -12.57 -4.76
CA LYS A 157 16.46 -12.19 -3.80
C LYS A 157 16.66 -13.18 -2.66
N GLY A 158 16.02 -14.34 -2.72
CA GLY A 158 16.22 -15.45 -1.79
C GLY A 158 15.31 -15.41 -0.56
N ALA A 159 14.21 -14.65 -0.57
CA ALA A 159 13.22 -14.76 0.50
C ALA A 159 12.56 -16.16 0.48
N ARG A 160 12.42 -16.75 1.66
CA ARG A 160 11.78 -18.07 1.77
C ARG A 160 10.31 -18.01 1.37
N ARG A 161 9.81 -19.05 0.68
CA ARG A 161 8.42 -19.10 0.18
C ARG A 161 7.38 -19.03 1.29
N GLU A 162 7.66 -19.60 2.45
CA GLU A 162 6.79 -19.53 3.63
C GLU A 162 6.65 -18.09 4.10
N THR A 163 7.76 -17.37 4.18
CA THR A 163 7.81 -15.94 4.53
C THR A 163 7.05 -15.09 3.51
N LEU A 164 7.24 -15.36 2.22
CA LEU A 164 6.52 -14.69 1.14
C LEU A 164 5.01 -14.95 1.20
N SER A 165 4.60 -16.19 1.47
CA SER A 165 3.18 -16.56 1.60
C SER A 165 2.53 -15.85 2.78
N GLN A 166 3.22 -15.80 3.92
CA GLN A 166 2.76 -15.09 5.11
C GLN A 166 2.68 -13.58 4.88
N ALA A 167 3.71 -12.97 4.30
CA ALA A 167 3.72 -11.55 3.96
C ALA A 167 2.66 -11.20 2.91
N ALA A 168 2.42 -12.11 1.96
CA ALA A 168 1.37 -11.98 0.97
C ALA A 168 -0.02 -12.31 1.53
N GLN A 169 -0.14 -12.83 2.74
CA GLN A 169 -1.42 -13.25 3.35
C GLN A 169 -2.27 -14.09 2.40
N HIS A 170 -1.66 -15.08 1.77
CA HIS A 170 -2.37 -16.02 0.93
C HIS A 170 -3.16 -16.98 1.81
N THR A 171 -4.49 -16.97 1.66
CA THR A 171 -5.50 -17.63 2.50
C THR A 171 -5.52 -19.16 2.39
N GLN A 172 -4.53 -19.83 1.85
CA GLN A 172 -4.53 -21.30 1.75
C GLN A 172 -4.06 -22.02 3.02
N ILE A 173 -3.70 -21.31 4.07
CA ILE A 173 -3.40 -21.93 5.36
C ILE A 173 -4.34 -21.34 6.39
N ALA A 174 -5.51 -21.95 6.52
CA ALA A 174 -6.38 -21.77 7.67
C ALA A 174 -5.62 -22.23 8.91
N THR A 175 -5.29 -21.32 9.81
CA THR A 175 -5.31 -21.60 11.27
C THR A 175 -4.74 -20.46 12.11
N THR A 176 -5.60 -19.94 12.99
CA THR A 176 -5.36 -19.53 14.38
C THR A 176 -4.32 -18.40 14.67
N GLY A 177 -4.63 -17.56 15.65
CA GLY A 177 -3.90 -16.43 16.25
C GLY A 177 -2.35 -16.53 16.42
N ARG A 178 -1.78 -17.68 16.17
CA ARG A 178 -0.34 -17.91 16.04
C ARG A 178 0.27 -17.21 14.82
N TYR A 179 -0.53 -16.96 13.79
CA TYR A 179 -0.07 -16.44 12.49
C TYR A 179 0.02 -14.92 12.44
N VAL A 180 -0.71 -14.21 13.28
CA VAL A 180 -0.65 -12.73 13.33
C VAL A 180 0.76 -12.25 13.71
N ARG A 181 1.40 -12.87 14.73
CA ARG A 181 2.79 -12.57 15.10
C ARG A 181 3.78 -12.96 14.00
N ASN A 182 3.51 -14.08 13.30
CA ASN A 182 4.35 -14.54 12.19
C ASN A 182 4.21 -13.64 10.95
N SER A 183 3.03 -13.09 10.67
CA SER A 183 2.81 -12.20 9.53
C SER A 183 3.59 -10.88 9.64
N SER A 184 3.62 -10.27 10.81
CA SER A 184 4.42 -9.04 11.03
C SER A 184 5.92 -9.30 10.86
N ARG A 185 6.42 -10.43 11.36
CA ARG A 185 7.81 -10.84 11.17
C ARG A 185 8.13 -11.12 9.70
N ALA A 186 7.23 -11.79 8.99
CA ALA A 186 7.39 -12.09 7.57
C ALA A 186 7.38 -10.82 6.70
N VAL A 187 6.51 -9.86 7.03
CA VAL A 187 6.50 -8.54 6.36
C VAL A 187 7.83 -7.82 6.60
N ALA A 188 8.33 -7.79 7.82
CA ALA A 188 9.61 -7.16 8.15
C ALA A 188 10.78 -7.82 7.39
N GLU A 189 10.81 -9.17 7.30
CA GLU A 189 11.84 -9.90 6.56
C GLU A 189 11.81 -9.58 5.05
N VAL A 190 10.62 -9.53 4.42
CA VAL A 190 10.47 -9.15 3.01
C VAL A 190 10.94 -7.71 2.78
N ILE A 191 10.59 -6.80 3.68
CA ILE A 191 11.07 -5.42 3.63
C ILE A 191 12.60 -5.38 3.73
N ASP A 192 13.20 -6.11 4.66
CA ASP A 192 14.66 -6.13 4.86
C ASP A 192 15.42 -6.67 3.65
N ILE A 193 14.94 -7.76 3.04
CA ILE A 193 15.54 -8.31 1.82
C ILE A 193 15.52 -7.27 0.69
N ARG A 194 14.43 -6.50 0.59
CA ARG A 194 14.27 -5.46 -0.44
C ARG A 194 15.09 -4.19 -0.17
N LYS A 195 15.39 -3.88 1.11
CA LYS A 195 16.27 -2.76 1.50
C LYS A 195 17.68 -2.92 0.93
N ARG A 196 18.23 -4.12 0.92
CA ARG A 196 19.58 -4.42 0.41
C ARG A 196 19.79 -3.99 -1.04
N ARG A 197 18.72 -3.81 -1.81
CA ARG A 197 18.76 -3.27 -3.18
C ARG A 197 19.17 -1.80 -3.25
N ASN A 198 18.89 -1.00 -2.23
CA ASN A 198 19.07 0.45 -2.23
C ASN A 198 20.45 0.90 -1.72
N GLN A 199 21.34 -0.07 -1.44
CA GLN A 199 22.70 0.19 -0.95
C GLN A 199 23.80 -0.07 -2.01
N VAL A 200 23.42 -0.39 -3.27
CA VAL A 200 24.32 -0.56 -4.42
C VAL A 200 24.12 0.57 -5.42
#